data_8a0c51aea33fe429fd04300c89993c25
#
_entry.id   8a0c51aea33fe429fd04300c89993c25
#
_cell.length_a   1.000
_cell.length_b   1.000
_cell.length_c   1.000
_cell.angle_alpha   90.00
_cell.angle_beta   90.00
_cell.angle_gamma   90.00
#
_symmetry.space_group_name_H-M   'P 1'
#
loop_
_entity.id
_entity.type
_entity.pdbx_description
1 polymer ?
#
loop_
_entity_poly.entity_id
_entity_poly.type
_entity_poly.pdbx_seq_one_letter_code
_entity_poly.pdbx_strand_id
1 'polypeptide(L)'
;RTFFDEMMALGVEGMTISPGYSYHKAPDQQHFLKRERTQELFSKILARPKPGWQFNQSPLFLDFLMGRRQYECTPWGNPTYNVFGWQKPCYLLQEGYTATFRELMELTEWEKYGTGRNEKCADCMVHCGYEASAVEDTFSTASGFVRTAKLTLSPTSR
;
A
#
# COMPACT_ATOMS: atom_id res chain seq x y z
N ARG A 1 4.89 -12.68 -13.10
CA ARG A 1 3.69 -12.60 -13.97
C ARG A 1 3.00 -13.96 -14.05
N THR A 2 3.73 -15.03 -14.25
CA THR A 2 3.19 -16.41 -14.25
C THR A 2 2.41 -16.72 -12.98
N PHE A 3 2.92 -16.32 -11.82
CA PHE A 3 2.22 -16.46 -10.54
C PHE A 3 0.80 -15.85 -10.56
N PHE A 4 0.60 -14.67 -11.14
CA PHE A 4 -0.73 -14.09 -11.24
C PHE A 4 -1.67 -14.90 -12.14
N ASP A 5 -1.12 -15.43 -13.25
CA ASP A 5 -1.89 -16.32 -14.14
C ASP A 5 -2.33 -17.58 -13.41
N GLU A 6 -1.44 -18.17 -12.63
CA GLU A 6 -1.71 -19.36 -11.83
C GLU A 6 -2.76 -19.10 -10.75
N MET A 7 -2.65 -17.98 -10.04
CA MET A 7 -3.65 -17.59 -9.03
C MET A 7 -5.04 -17.41 -9.65
N MET A 8 -5.13 -16.71 -10.78
CA MET A 8 -6.41 -16.54 -11.47
C MET A 8 -6.96 -17.87 -12.01
N ALA A 9 -6.09 -18.77 -12.48
CA ALA A 9 -6.48 -20.11 -12.93
C ALA A 9 -7.02 -21.01 -11.79
N LEU A 10 -6.57 -20.77 -10.55
CA LEU A 10 -7.09 -21.42 -9.35
C LEU A 10 -8.47 -20.86 -8.92
N GLY A 11 -8.99 -19.82 -9.59
CA GLY A 11 -10.29 -19.26 -9.32
C GLY A 11 -10.32 -18.28 -8.15
N VAL A 12 -9.19 -17.64 -7.78
CA VAL A 12 -9.21 -16.56 -6.78
C VAL A 12 -9.97 -15.35 -7.33
N GLU A 13 -10.80 -14.73 -6.51
CA GLU A 13 -11.64 -13.60 -6.92
C GLU A 13 -10.84 -12.29 -7.09
N GLY A 14 -9.68 -12.19 -6.44
CA GLY A 14 -8.81 -11.03 -6.56
C GLY A 14 -7.53 -11.18 -5.73
N MET A 15 -6.55 -10.38 -6.07
CA MET A 15 -5.23 -10.41 -5.47
C MET A 15 -4.91 -9.08 -4.78
N THR A 16 -4.24 -9.15 -3.66
CA THR A 16 -3.60 -7.99 -3.03
C THR A 16 -2.09 -8.15 -3.16
N ILE A 17 -1.43 -7.14 -3.70
CA ILE A 17 0.02 -7.16 -3.89
C ILE A 17 0.67 -6.04 -3.09
N SER A 18 1.84 -6.31 -2.54
CA SER A 18 2.60 -5.34 -1.77
C SER A 18 4.09 -5.61 -1.95
N PRO A 19 4.95 -4.59 -1.92
CA PRO A 19 6.38 -4.82 -1.90
C PRO A 19 6.79 -5.54 -0.62
N GLY A 20 7.83 -6.38 -0.71
CA GLY A 20 8.51 -6.88 0.48
C GLY A 20 9.04 -5.70 1.28
N TYR A 21 8.61 -5.59 2.50
CA TYR A 21 8.88 -4.46 3.37
C TYR A 21 9.88 -4.85 4.48
N SER A 22 10.80 -3.96 4.79
CA SER A 22 11.76 -4.14 5.88
C SER A 22 11.04 -4.18 7.24
N TYR A 23 10.67 -5.39 7.64
CA TYR A 23 10.08 -5.65 8.94
C TYR A 23 11.19 -5.87 9.96
N HIS A 24 11.23 -5.05 11.01
CA HIS A 24 12.32 -5.00 11.99
C HIS A 24 12.68 -6.37 12.58
N LYS A 25 11.71 -7.25 12.78
CA LYS A 25 11.90 -8.57 13.36
C LYS A 25 12.13 -9.70 12.35
N ALA A 26 12.14 -9.40 11.06
CA ALA A 26 12.42 -10.43 10.06
C ALA A 26 13.90 -10.85 10.14
N PRO A 27 14.19 -12.15 10.15
CA PRO A 27 15.56 -12.65 10.26
C PRO A 27 16.39 -12.33 9.00
N ASP A 28 15.74 -12.23 7.85
CA ASP A 28 16.37 -11.91 6.57
C ASP A 28 15.95 -10.51 6.10
N GLN A 29 16.91 -9.61 6.01
CA GLN A 29 16.71 -8.22 5.63
C GLN A 29 17.11 -7.94 4.17
N GLN A 30 17.85 -8.84 3.53
CA GLN A 30 18.43 -8.59 2.19
C GLN A 30 17.39 -8.63 1.06
N HIS A 31 16.24 -9.26 1.28
CA HIS A 31 15.18 -9.39 0.29
C HIS A 31 14.17 -8.22 0.32
N PHE A 32 14.32 -7.29 1.24
CA PHE A 32 13.45 -6.12 1.29
C PHE A 32 13.84 -5.09 0.24
N LEU A 33 12.82 -4.61 -0.46
CA LEU A 33 13.01 -3.69 -1.56
C LEU A 33 13.07 -2.24 -1.08
N LYS A 34 14.03 -1.49 -1.58
CA LYS A 34 14.01 -0.04 -1.48
C LYS A 34 12.95 0.55 -2.43
N ARG A 35 12.52 1.77 -2.16
CA ARG A 35 11.46 2.46 -2.90
C ARG A 35 11.72 2.47 -4.42
N GLU A 36 12.89 2.89 -4.85
CA GLU A 36 13.24 2.94 -6.28
C GLU A 36 13.15 1.56 -6.94
N ARG A 37 13.68 0.54 -6.27
CA ARG A 37 13.64 -0.83 -6.78
C ARG A 37 12.20 -1.38 -6.80
N THR A 38 11.39 -1.02 -5.83
CA THR A 38 9.96 -1.33 -5.83
C THR A 38 9.28 -0.74 -7.07
N GLN A 39 9.46 0.55 -7.32
CA GLN A 39 8.86 1.23 -8.47
C GLN A 39 9.32 0.62 -9.80
N GLU A 40 10.60 0.31 -9.94
CA GLU A 40 11.15 -0.35 -11.12
C GLU A 40 10.49 -1.72 -11.36
N LEU A 41 10.41 -2.56 -10.35
CA LEU A 41 9.87 -3.91 -10.46
C LEU A 41 8.37 -3.89 -10.73
N PHE A 42 7.60 -3.10 -9.98
CA PHE A 42 6.15 -3.00 -10.18
C PHE A 42 5.81 -2.36 -11.53
N SER A 43 6.60 -1.39 -11.99
CA SER A 43 6.48 -0.84 -13.33
C SER A 43 6.62 -1.93 -14.40
N LYS A 44 7.58 -2.86 -14.26
CA LYS A 44 7.74 -3.99 -15.19
C LYS A 44 6.62 -5.03 -15.06
N ILE A 45 6.23 -5.36 -13.83
CA ILE A 45 5.19 -6.36 -13.55
C ILE A 45 3.83 -5.93 -14.10
N LEU A 46 3.46 -4.67 -13.86
CA LEU A 46 2.15 -4.11 -14.17
C LEU A 46 2.10 -3.31 -15.49
N ALA A 47 3.22 -3.23 -16.25
CA ALA A 47 3.29 -2.48 -17.51
C ALA A 47 2.22 -2.91 -18.54
N ARG A 48 1.91 -4.20 -18.55
CA ARG A 48 0.92 -4.81 -19.46
C ARG A 48 0.11 -5.82 -18.64
N PRO A 49 -0.89 -5.39 -17.88
CA PRO A 49 -1.77 -6.31 -17.17
C PRO A 49 -2.46 -7.22 -18.18
N LYS A 50 -2.62 -8.49 -17.83
CA LYS A 50 -3.36 -9.42 -18.67
C LYS A 50 -4.86 -9.28 -18.40
N PRO A 51 -5.72 -9.48 -19.41
CA PRO A 51 -7.15 -9.65 -19.19
C PRO A 51 -7.39 -10.76 -18.15
N GLY A 52 -8.27 -10.51 -17.20
CA GLY A 52 -8.59 -11.46 -16.13
C GLY A 52 -7.75 -11.32 -14.86
N TRP A 53 -6.66 -10.56 -14.84
CA TRP A 53 -6.01 -10.23 -13.58
C TRP A 53 -6.87 -9.25 -12.78
N GLN A 54 -7.26 -9.66 -11.60
CA GLN A 54 -8.06 -8.83 -10.69
C GLN A 54 -7.26 -8.49 -9.44
N PHE A 55 -7.21 -7.20 -9.13
CA PHE A 55 -6.57 -6.69 -7.92
C PHE A 55 -7.64 -6.02 -7.04
N ASN A 56 -7.59 -6.32 -5.74
CA ASN A 56 -8.51 -5.74 -4.75
C ASN A 56 -8.11 -4.31 -4.35
N GLN A 57 -6.93 -3.87 -4.75
CA GLN A 57 -6.39 -2.57 -4.45
C GLN A 57 -6.87 -1.50 -5.44
N SER A 58 -6.90 -0.25 -4.97
CA SER A 58 -7.16 0.90 -5.83
C SER A 58 -6.22 0.92 -7.04
N PRO A 59 -6.72 1.15 -8.26
CA PRO A 59 -5.87 1.34 -9.43
C PRO A 59 -4.83 2.45 -9.23
N LEU A 60 -5.15 3.48 -8.45
CA LEU A 60 -4.22 4.57 -8.15
C LEU A 60 -3.11 4.15 -7.19
N PHE A 61 -3.38 3.19 -6.29
CA PHE A 61 -2.32 2.59 -5.48
C PHE A 61 -1.36 1.75 -6.34
N LEU A 62 -1.87 1.03 -7.34
CA LEU A 62 -1.01 0.33 -8.28
C LEU A 62 -0.16 1.31 -9.11
N ASP A 63 -0.72 2.46 -9.52
CA ASP A 63 0.03 3.55 -10.17
C ASP A 63 1.11 4.12 -9.21
N PHE A 64 0.84 4.21 -7.91
CA PHE A 64 1.84 4.60 -6.90
C PHE A 64 2.97 3.57 -6.79
N LEU A 65 2.68 2.29 -6.75
CA LEU A 65 3.70 1.23 -6.74
C LEU A 65 4.59 1.27 -7.98
N MET A 66 4.05 1.69 -9.13
CA MET A 66 4.80 1.88 -10.38
C MET A 66 5.57 3.21 -10.47
N GLY A 67 5.52 4.06 -9.43
CA GLY A 67 6.15 5.38 -9.44
C GLY A 67 5.44 6.45 -10.28
N ARG A 68 4.23 6.18 -10.76
CA ARG A 68 3.43 7.12 -11.59
C ARG A 68 2.70 8.16 -10.76
N ARG A 69 2.56 7.91 -9.47
CA ARG A 69 1.96 8.81 -8.47
C ARG A 69 2.80 8.86 -7.21
N GLN A 70 2.65 9.95 -6.47
CA GLN A 70 3.26 10.11 -5.16
C GLN A 70 2.15 10.36 -4.14
N TYR A 71 2.25 9.70 -2.99
CA TYR A 71 1.32 9.85 -1.89
C TYR A 71 2.05 10.04 -0.58
N GLU A 72 1.41 10.73 0.34
CA GLU A 72 1.82 10.73 1.74
C GLU A 72 1.24 9.50 2.46
N CYS A 73 2.00 9.01 3.43
CA CYS A 73 1.54 7.91 4.27
C CYS A 73 0.46 8.42 5.24
N THR A 74 -0.66 7.71 5.28
CA THR A 74 -1.79 7.95 6.18
C THR A 74 -2.05 6.72 7.06
N PRO A 75 -1.16 6.41 8.04
CA PRO A 75 -1.25 5.16 8.81
C PRO A 75 -2.53 5.05 9.64
N TRP A 76 -3.15 6.18 10.01
CA TRP A 76 -4.46 6.23 10.66
C TRP A 76 -5.63 5.74 9.78
N GLY A 77 -5.43 5.65 8.47
CA GLY A 77 -6.44 5.10 7.53
C GLY A 77 -6.59 3.58 7.62
N ASN A 78 -5.62 2.90 8.24
CA ASN A 78 -5.68 1.44 8.49
C ASN A 78 -5.13 1.12 9.88
N PRO A 79 -5.83 1.54 10.96
CA PRO A 79 -5.38 1.33 12.32
C PRO A 79 -5.39 -0.15 12.69
N THR A 80 -4.43 -0.58 13.48
CA THR A 80 -4.28 -1.97 13.89
C THR A 80 -4.54 -2.14 15.39
N TYR A 81 -5.38 -3.11 15.71
CA TYR A 81 -5.69 -3.52 17.09
C TYR A 81 -5.26 -4.98 17.31
N ASN A 82 -4.65 -5.25 18.45
CA ASN A 82 -4.26 -6.61 18.86
C ASN A 82 -4.46 -6.80 20.38
N VAL A 83 -3.98 -7.92 20.93
CA VAL A 83 -4.13 -8.25 22.35
C VAL A 83 -3.51 -7.23 23.32
N PHE A 84 -2.64 -6.35 22.85
CA PHE A 84 -1.99 -5.29 23.64
C PHE A 84 -2.70 -3.94 23.50
N GLY A 85 -3.66 -3.81 22.58
CA GLY A 85 -4.38 -2.58 22.31
C GLY A 85 -4.18 -2.06 20.90
N TRP A 86 -4.45 -0.77 20.70
CA TRP A 86 -4.24 -0.05 19.45
C TRP A 86 -2.75 0.24 19.23
N GLN A 87 -2.21 -0.25 18.16
CA GLN A 87 -0.79 -0.18 17.86
C GLN A 87 -0.42 1.14 17.17
N LYS A 88 0.59 1.83 17.67
CA LYS A 88 1.05 3.10 17.12
C LYS A 88 2.48 3.03 16.56
N PRO A 89 2.82 3.85 15.55
CA PRO A 89 1.90 4.59 14.70
C PRO A 89 1.22 3.68 13.67
N CYS A 90 1.81 2.53 13.40
CA CYS A 90 1.35 1.50 12.48
C CYS A 90 1.90 0.14 12.90
N TYR A 91 1.40 -0.93 12.30
CA TYR A 91 1.82 -2.30 12.67
C TYR A 91 3.28 -2.61 12.31
N LEU A 92 3.89 -1.82 11.43
CA LEU A 92 5.27 -2.05 11.00
C LEU A 92 6.30 -1.49 11.99
N LEU A 93 6.08 -0.28 12.50
CA LEU A 93 7.02 0.38 13.41
C LEU A 93 6.90 -0.12 14.85
N GLN A 94 5.70 -0.45 15.29
CA GLN A 94 5.43 -1.02 16.63
C GLN A 94 6.07 -0.19 17.78
N GLU A 95 5.85 1.11 17.80
CA GLU A 95 6.45 2.01 18.80
C GLU A 95 5.62 2.14 20.09
N GLY A 96 4.60 1.31 20.23
CA GLY A 96 3.78 1.20 21.44
C GLY A 96 2.32 0.97 21.16
N TYR A 97 1.53 1.01 22.23
CA TYR A 97 0.10 0.71 22.20
C TYR A 97 -0.66 1.75 23.01
N THR A 98 -1.93 1.92 22.68
CA THR A 98 -2.89 2.69 23.46
C THR A 98 -4.13 1.83 23.76
N ALA A 99 -4.81 2.13 24.86
CA ALA A 99 -5.98 1.36 25.29
C ALA A 99 -7.20 1.65 24.40
N THR A 100 -7.34 2.87 23.93
CA THR A 100 -8.49 3.33 23.15
C THR A 100 -8.07 3.89 21.80
N PHE A 101 -8.99 3.82 20.81
CA PHE A 101 -8.79 4.45 19.51
C PHE A 101 -8.62 5.97 19.64
N ARG A 102 -9.32 6.61 20.57
CA ARG A 102 -9.17 8.04 20.85
C ARG A 102 -7.74 8.37 21.24
N GLU A 103 -7.16 7.61 22.17
CA GLU A 103 -5.77 7.80 22.59
C GLU A 103 -4.80 7.54 21.42
N LEU A 104 -5.06 6.56 20.57
CA LEU A 104 -4.27 6.36 19.35
C LEU A 104 -4.23 7.64 18.52
N MET A 105 -5.38 8.25 18.29
CA MET A 105 -5.48 9.45 17.44
C MET A 105 -4.88 10.69 18.10
N GLU A 106 -5.09 10.87 19.40
CA GLU A 106 -4.69 12.07 20.13
C GLU A 106 -3.23 12.04 20.62
N LEU A 107 -2.69 10.86 20.95
CA LEU A 107 -1.36 10.71 21.54
C LEU A 107 -0.27 10.33 20.53
N THR A 108 -0.63 10.07 19.28
CA THR A 108 0.35 9.76 18.24
C THR A 108 0.73 11.04 17.50
N GLU A 109 2.02 11.36 17.49
CA GLU A 109 2.56 12.52 16.77
C GLU A 109 2.68 12.18 15.27
N TRP A 110 1.53 12.16 14.58
CA TRP A 110 1.40 11.69 13.20
C TRP A 110 2.34 12.39 12.22
N GLU A 111 2.64 13.65 12.45
CA GLU A 111 3.55 14.48 11.65
C GLU A 111 5.01 13.99 11.64
N LYS A 112 5.39 13.14 12.60
CA LYS A 112 6.73 12.54 12.69
C LYS A 112 6.88 11.31 11.79
N TYR A 113 5.80 10.82 11.18
CA TYR A 113 5.80 9.58 10.42
C TYR A 113 5.55 9.80 8.93
N GLY A 114 6.07 8.90 8.12
CA GLY A 114 5.99 8.95 6.67
C GLY A 114 7.35 9.20 6.00
N THR A 115 7.36 9.04 4.68
CA THR A 115 8.55 9.26 3.86
C THR A 115 9.03 10.71 3.99
N GLY A 116 10.33 10.88 4.23
CA GLY A 116 10.95 12.20 4.43
C GLY A 116 10.83 12.75 5.86
N ARG A 117 10.05 12.11 6.73
CA ARG A 117 9.85 12.53 8.13
C ARG A 117 10.44 11.54 9.14
N ASN A 118 10.50 10.26 8.78
CA ASN A 118 11.06 9.21 9.61
C ASN A 118 11.93 8.28 8.76
N GLU A 119 13.16 8.04 9.17
CA GLU A 119 14.11 7.17 8.44
C GLU A 119 13.56 5.76 8.22
N LYS A 120 12.88 5.20 9.22
CA LYS A 120 12.25 3.87 9.10
C LYS A 120 11.13 3.82 8.07
N CYS A 121 10.60 4.96 7.64
CA CYS A 121 9.55 5.06 6.64
C CYS A 121 10.08 5.32 5.22
N ALA A 122 11.40 5.56 5.05
CA ALA A 122 11.99 6.02 3.79
C ALA A 122 11.62 5.14 2.59
N ASP A 123 11.74 3.83 2.76
CA ASP A 123 11.50 2.85 1.70
C ASP A 123 10.10 2.21 1.74
N CYS A 124 9.27 2.60 2.72
CA CYS A 124 7.94 2.03 2.87
C CYS A 124 7.00 2.44 1.73
N MET A 125 6.38 1.44 1.11
CA MET A 125 5.33 1.59 0.08
C MET A 125 4.16 0.63 0.34
N VAL A 126 3.94 0.24 1.59
CA VAL A 126 2.96 -0.78 1.95
C VAL A 126 1.55 -0.20 1.94
N HIS A 127 0.60 -1.01 1.50
CA HIS A 127 -0.81 -0.62 1.32
C HIS A 127 -1.43 0.03 2.56
N CYS A 128 -1.10 -0.43 3.76
CA CYS A 128 -1.68 0.10 5.01
C CYS A 128 -1.49 1.61 5.21
N GLY A 129 -0.43 2.19 4.63
CA GLY A 129 -0.17 3.61 4.74
C GLY A 129 -0.56 4.42 3.50
N TYR A 130 -0.73 3.79 2.35
CA TYR A 130 -0.88 4.49 1.08
C TYR A 130 -2.16 4.16 0.32
N GLU A 131 -2.83 3.05 0.63
CA GLU A 131 -4.10 2.69 -0.01
C GLU A 131 -5.19 3.71 0.33
N ALA A 132 -5.27 4.15 1.58
CA ALA A 132 -6.23 5.17 2.01
C ALA A 132 -6.03 6.48 1.24
N SER A 133 -4.78 6.94 1.08
CA SER A 133 -4.46 8.13 0.27
C SER A 133 -4.83 7.97 -1.21
N ALA A 134 -4.64 6.79 -1.77
CA ALA A 134 -5.02 6.49 -3.16
C ALA A 134 -6.55 6.45 -3.34
N VAL A 135 -7.28 5.93 -2.36
CA VAL A 135 -8.75 5.95 -2.35
C VAL A 135 -9.26 7.38 -2.22
N GLU A 136 -8.68 8.18 -1.32
CA GLU A 136 -9.02 9.60 -1.18
C GLU A 136 -8.79 10.36 -2.49
N ASP A 137 -7.65 10.18 -3.16
CA ASP A 137 -7.36 10.81 -4.46
C ASP A 137 -8.42 10.45 -5.52
N THR A 138 -8.93 9.22 -5.51
CA THR A 138 -10.00 8.79 -6.42
C THR A 138 -11.25 9.66 -6.30
N PHE A 139 -11.61 10.07 -5.09
CA PHE A 139 -12.87 10.78 -4.83
C PHE A 139 -12.71 12.30 -4.63
N SER A 140 -11.51 12.75 -4.31
CA SER A 140 -11.24 14.17 -4.06
C SER A 140 -10.74 14.93 -5.28
N THR A 141 -10.26 14.25 -6.32
CA THR A 141 -9.73 14.91 -7.52
C THR A 141 -10.41 14.40 -8.81
N ALA A 142 -10.72 15.34 -9.73
CA ALA A 142 -11.27 14.97 -11.03
C ALA A 142 -10.30 14.06 -11.83
N SER A 143 -9.00 14.31 -11.71
CA SER A 143 -7.97 13.50 -12.38
C SER A 143 -7.90 12.08 -11.79
N GLY A 144 -8.02 11.92 -10.48
CA GLY A 144 -8.06 10.63 -9.81
C GLY A 144 -9.28 9.82 -10.22
N PHE A 145 -10.45 10.44 -10.19
CA PHE A 145 -11.70 9.81 -10.62
C PHE A 145 -11.64 9.34 -12.08
N VAL A 146 -11.27 10.22 -13.01
CA VAL A 146 -11.17 9.89 -14.44
C VAL A 146 -10.13 8.78 -14.67
N ARG A 147 -9.00 8.82 -13.98
CA ARG A 147 -7.96 7.78 -14.10
C ARG A 147 -8.47 6.43 -13.58
N THR A 148 -9.10 6.40 -12.41
CA THR A 148 -9.71 5.19 -11.85
C THR A 148 -10.75 4.62 -12.78
N ALA A 149 -11.69 5.43 -13.26
CA ALA A 149 -12.72 5.01 -14.20
C ALA A 149 -12.11 4.41 -15.48
N LYS A 150 -11.11 5.05 -16.06
CA LYS A 150 -10.41 4.52 -17.24
C LYS A 150 -9.76 3.16 -16.97
N LEU A 151 -9.09 2.99 -15.84
CA LEU A 151 -8.43 1.73 -15.50
C LEU A 151 -9.42 0.61 -15.19
N THR A 152 -10.53 0.94 -14.52
CA THR A 152 -11.57 -0.03 -14.15
C THR A 152 -12.41 -0.47 -15.37
N LEU A 153 -12.70 0.46 -16.29
CA LEU A 153 -13.53 0.19 -17.47
C LEU A 153 -12.72 -0.31 -18.68
N SER A 154 -11.40 -0.33 -18.59
CA SER A 154 -10.56 -0.86 -19.67
C SER A 154 -10.80 -2.35 -19.89
N PRO A 155 -10.88 -2.83 -21.15
CA PRO A 155 -11.09 -4.25 -21.47
C PRO A 155 -10.03 -5.20 -20.88
N THR A 156 -8.91 -4.65 -20.44
CA THR A 156 -7.80 -5.39 -19.78
C THR A 156 -8.05 -5.65 -18.28
N SER A 157 -9.13 -5.09 -17.72
CA SER A 157 -9.50 -5.24 -16.30
C SER A 157 -10.65 -6.21 -16.06
N ARG A 158 -11.06 -6.96 -17.09
CA ARG A 158 -12.09 -8.02 -17.00
C ARG A 158 -11.52 -9.38 -17.32
#